data_e3e7335d63094806f938e5087ac12c4e
#
_entry.id   e3e7335d63094806f938e5087ac12c4e
#
_cell.length_a   1.000
_cell.length_b   1.000
_cell.length_c   1.000
_cell.angle_alpha   90.00
_cell.angle_beta   90.00
_cell.angle_gamma   90.00
#
_symmetry.space_group_name_H-M   'P 1'
#
loop_
_entity.id
_entity.type
_entity.pdbx_description
1 polymer ?
#
loop_
_entity_poly.entity_id
_entity_poly.type
_entity_poly.pdbx_seq_one_letter_code
_entity_poly.pdbx_strand_id
1 'polypeptide(L)'
;MSADRGPELVSARPGLRAPISATDAPTSAPDVSVLVPAKDEAENLPLFMELASQAFAGSGIRYEVIVVDDGSVDGSWTVLEELRGRYPFLRAVRHRMRRGIADALRTGYLHARGRVLVFYPADLQYKPEDIPRLVAPILSGDVDMVTGYKQGKYEKRFVSQIYNGLSRKLFQLPVRDLNSVKAYRREVMDAIPIRPDWHRYMIAVAAAQGFTVTEIPVPLYARHAGRSKFGLGRIPIGVLDMLAVWFELRFGQKPLLLFGVLGAMLAAIGVLAGLTLVGIRIFAGFGYRPLIDLVVLCVIVGTVLFVGGLVGEMIAAQRAEVRELRRRLDEVER
;
A
#
# COMPACT_ATOMS: atom_id res chain seq x y z
N MET A 1 -22.56 22.20 -18.04
CA MET A 1 -22.35 20.96 -18.80
C MET A 1 -20.89 20.55 -18.61
N SER A 2 -20.63 19.75 -17.61
CA SER A 2 -19.28 19.17 -17.36
C SER A 2 -19.29 17.79 -17.98
N ALA A 3 -18.50 17.60 -19.03
CA ALA A 3 -18.34 16.34 -19.71
C ALA A 3 -17.82 15.28 -18.75
N ASP A 4 -18.57 14.22 -18.61
CA ASP A 4 -18.20 12.98 -17.96
C ASP A 4 -17.00 12.38 -18.73
N ARG A 5 -15.78 12.66 -18.26
CA ARG A 5 -14.60 11.96 -18.74
C ARG A 5 -14.61 10.59 -18.08
N GLY A 6 -14.80 9.58 -18.87
CA GLY A 6 -14.68 8.18 -18.46
C GLY A 6 -13.35 7.91 -17.71
N PRO A 7 -13.21 6.77 -17.01
CA PRO A 7 -12.07 6.48 -16.17
C PRO A 7 -10.74 6.56 -16.95
N GLU A 8 -9.84 7.46 -16.51
CA GLU A 8 -8.48 7.55 -17.07
C GLU A 8 -7.69 6.29 -16.68
N LEU A 9 -7.34 5.49 -17.66
CA LEU A 9 -6.50 4.31 -17.52
C LEU A 9 -5.05 4.72 -17.27
N VAL A 10 -4.49 4.27 -16.15
CA VAL A 10 -3.08 4.47 -15.79
C VAL A 10 -2.23 3.35 -16.35
N SER A 11 -1.41 3.71 -17.34
CA SER A 11 -0.28 2.97 -17.89
C SER A 11 -0.41 1.44 -17.96
N ALA A 12 -0.66 0.93 -19.14
CA ALA A 12 -0.41 -0.45 -19.48
C ALA A 12 0.86 -0.57 -20.33
N ARG A 13 1.82 -1.37 -19.89
CA ARG A 13 2.66 -2.07 -20.87
C ARG A 13 1.76 -3.14 -21.50
N PRO A 14 1.65 -3.22 -22.85
CA PRO A 14 0.88 -4.27 -23.51
C PRO A 14 1.66 -5.59 -23.35
N GLY A 15 1.19 -6.46 -22.47
CA GLY A 15 1.76 -7.77 -22.28
C GLY A 15 0.95 -8.58 -21.29
N LEU A 16 0.18 -9.54 -21.80
CA LEU A 16 -0.52 -10.63 -21.10
C LEU A 16 -1.62 -10.20 -20.11
N ARG A 17 -2.75 -9.78 -20.68
CA ARG A 17 -4.04 -9.86 -19.99
C ARG A 17 -4.73 -11.16 -20.39
N ALA A 18 -4.78 -12.14 -19.50
CA ALA A 18 -5.83 -13.14 -19.58
C ALA A 18 -7.10 -12.49 -18.97
N PRO A 19 -8.23 -12.43 -19.70
CA PRO A 19 -9.50 -12.07 -19.08
C PRO A 19 -9.75 -13.05 -17.93
N ILE A 20 -10.37 -12.57 -16.84
CA ILE A 20 -10.78 -13.45 -15.75
C ILE A 20 -11.83 -14.38 -16.35
N SER A 21 -11.42 -15.58 -16.76
CA SER A 21 -12.33 -16.57 -17.30
C SER A 21 -13.31 -16.99 -16.21
N ALA A 22 -14.60 -16.91 -16.51
CA ALA A 22 -15.65 -17.43 -15.62
C ALA A 22 -15.53 -18.95 -15.41
N THR A 23 -14.67 -19.62 -16.17
CA THR A 23 -14.48 -21.08 -16.21
C THR A 23 -13.48 -21.61 -15.19
N ASP A 24 -12.63 -20.77 -14.56
CA ASP A 24 -11.52 -21.27 -13.74
C ASP A 24 -11.82 -21.36 -12.24
N ALA A 25 -13.01 -20.96 -11.78
CA ALA A 25 -13.41 -21.12 -10.38
C ALA A 25 -14.35 -22.31 -10.20
N PRO A 26 -14.17 -23.14 -9.16
CA PRO A 26 -15.18 -24.14 -8.80
C PRO A 26 -16.52 -23.41 -8.62
N THR A 27 -17.58 -24.00 -9.16
CA THR A 27 -18.95 -23.40 -9.29
C THR A 27 -19.55 -22.86 -7.98
N SER A 28 -18.91 -23.14 -6.82
CA SER A 28 -19.32 -22.73 -5.48
C SER A 28 -18.48 -21.60 -4.84
N ALA A 29 -17.36 -21.16 -5.45
CA ALA A 29 -16.52 -20.12 -4.86
C ALA A 29 -17.12 -18.71 -5.08
N PRO A 30 -16.94 -17.76 -4.13
CA PRO A 30 -17.35 -16.37 -4.32
C PRO A 30 -16.50 -15.70 -5.39
N ASP A 31 -17.08 -14.73 -6.11
CA ASP A 31 -16.35 -13.88 -7.04
C ASP A 31 -15.57 -12.80 -6.30
N VAL A 32 -16.14 -12.30 -5.20
CA VAL A 32 -15.63 -11.16 -4.42
C VAL A 32 -15.51 -11.54 -2.94
N SER A 33 -14.35 -11.22 -2.34
CA SER A 33 -14.16 -11.24 -0.89
C SER A 33 -13.96 -9.82 -0.36
N VAL A 34 -14.88 -9.35 0.46
CA VAL A 34 -14.80 -8.04 1.12
C VAL A 34 -14.02 -8.19 2.42
N LEU A 35 -12.84 -7.59 2.51
CA LEU A 35 -11.95 -7.62 3.66
C LEU A 35 -12.23 -6.42 4.55
N VAL A 36 -12.74 -6.66 5.75
CA VAL A 36 -13.21 -5.64 6.69
C VAL A 36 -12.37 -5.70 7.97
N PRO A 37 -11.29 -4.93 8.09
CA PRO A 37 -10.62 -4.79 9.38
C PRO A 37 -11.49 -3.98 10.33
N ALA A 38 -11.77 -4.54 11.51
CA ALA A 38 -12.59 -3.93 12.53
C ALA A 38 -11.84 -3.85 13.86
N LYS A 39 -11.97 -2.74 14.57
CA LYS A 39 -11.45 -2.55 15.93
C LYS A 39 -12.36 -1.60 16.67
N ASP A 40 -13.04 -2.11 17.70
CA ASP A 40 -14.03 -1.38 18.49
C ASP A 40 -15.09 -0.73 17.57
N GLU A 41 -15.85 -1.58 16.85
CA GLU A 41 -16.86 -1.20 15.83
C GLU A 41 -18.22 -1.87 16.08
N ALA A 42 -18.53 -2.24 17.36
CA ALA A 42 -19.75 -2.96 17.71
C ALA A 42 -21.03 -2.28 17.19
N GLU A 43 -21.09 -0.93 17.23
CA GLU A 43 -22.25 -0.15 16.79
C GLU A 43 -22.35 -0.08 15.24
N ASN A 44 -21.24 -0.21 14.53
CA ASN A 44 -21.20 -0.05 13.08
C ASN A 44 -21.45 -1.37 12.34
N LEU A 45 -21.02 -2.50 12.91
CA LEU A 45 -21.06 -3.81 12.26
C LEU A 45 -22.46 -4.28 11.83
N PRO A 46 -23.53 -4.11 12.62
CA PRO A 46 -24.87 -4.53 12.19
C PRO A 46 -25.33 -3.78 10.93
N LEU A 47 -25.18 -2.46 10.92
CA LEU A 47 -25.55 -1.62 9.79
C LEU A 47 -24.66 -1.90 8.56
N PHE A 48 -23.36 -2.13 8.78
CA PHE A 48 -22.45 -2.51 7.70
C PHE A 48 -22.91 -3.79 6.99
N MET A 49 -23.28 -4.83 7.76
CA MET A 49 -23.71 -6.11 7.21
C MET A 49 -25.05 -6.01 6.48
N GLU A 50 -25.97 -5.20 6.99
CA GLU A 50 -27.24 -4.93 6.33
C GLU A 50 -27.01 -4.22 4.97
N LEU A 51 -26.23 -3.13 4.95
CA LEU A 51 -25.92 -2.40 3.73
C LEU A 51 -25.14 -3.25 2.72
N ALA A 52 -24.22 -4.10 3.19
CA ALA A 52 -23.49 -5.02 2.32
C ALA A 52 -24.45 -6.05 1.69
N SER A 53 -25.40 -6.60 2.47
CA SER A 53 -26.43 -7.49 1.94
C SER A 53 -27.28 -6.83 0.87
N GLN A 54 -27.70 -5.59 1.09
CA GLN A 54 -28.49 -4.80 0.13
C GLN A 54 -27.69 -4.46 -1.13
N ALA A 55 -26.42 -4.11 -0.98
CA ALA A 55 -25.54 -3.72 -2.09
C ALA A 55 -25.34 -4.84 -3.13
N PHE A 56 -25.29 -6.08 -2.68
CA PHE A 56 -25.13 -7.24 -3.56
C PHE A 56 -26.46 -7.87 -4.00
N ALA A 57 -27.58 -7.46 -3.39
CA ALA A 57 -28.90 -7.96 -3.79
C ALA A 57 -29.18 -7.63 -5.26
N GLY A 58 -29.49 -8.66 -6.06
CA GLY A 58 -29.77 -8.51 -7.49
C GLY A 58 -28.55 -8.23 -8.38
N SER A 59 -27.35 -8.12 -7.84
CA SER A 59 -26.12 -7.86 -8.65
C SER A 59 -25.64 -9.08 -9.44
N GLY A 60 -26.07 -10.28 -9.11
CA GLY A 60 -25.56 -11.53 -9.68
C GLY A 60 -24.12 -11.88 -9.23
N ILE A 61 -23.48 -11.06 -8.39
CA ILE A 61 -22.12 -11.26 -7.89
C ILE A 61 -22.17 -12.16 -6.66
N ARG A 62 -21.45 -13.27 -6.69
CA ARG A 62 -21.27 -14.13 -5.50
C ARG A 62 -20.20 -13.51 -4.62
N TYR A 63 -20.48 -13.31 -3.37
CA TYR A 63 -19.58 -12.60 -2.46
C TYR A 63 -19.52 -13.25 -1.08
N GLU A 64 -18.47 -12.92 -0.36
CA GLU A 64 -18.31 -13.15 1.08
C GLU A 64 -17.77 -11.88 1.73
N VAL A 65 -18.10 -11.69 3.00
CA VAL A 65 -17.57 -10.60 3.84
C VAL A 65 -16.74 -11.24 4.93
N ILE A 66 -15.47 -10.84 5.02
CA ILE A 66 -14.53 -11.34 6.02
C ILE A 66 -14.21 -10.20 6.96
N VAL A 67 -14.81 -10.24 8.15
CA VAL A 67 -14.54 -9.28 9.21
C VAL A 67 -13.41 -9.80 10.08
N VAL A 68 -12.32 -9.04 10.18
CA VAL A 68 -11.20 -9.35 11.08
C VAL A 68 -11.25 -8.42 12.27
N ASP A 69 -11.67 -8.94 13.40
CA ASP A 69 -11.65 -8.25 14.70
C ASP A 69 -10.21 -8.16 15.22
N ASP A 70 -9.64 -6.98 15.15
CA ASP A 70 -8.25 -6.71 15.57
C ASP A 70 -8.13 -6.50 17.09
N GLY A 71 -8.64 -7.46 17.86
CA GLY A 71 -8.58 -7.49 19.32
C GLY A 71 -9.46 -6.41 19.98
N SER A 72 -10.71 -6.28 19.57
CA SER A 72 -11.68 -5.34 20.15
C SER A 72 -12.00 -5.65 21.60
N VAL A 73 -12.38 -4.61 22.35
CA VAL A 73 -12.73 -4.67 23.77
C VAL A 73 -14.15 -4.14 24.06
N ASP A 74 -14.86 -3.68 23.02
CA ASP A 74 -16.18 -3.05 23.10
C ASP A 74 -17.36 -3.98 22.84
N GLY A 75 -17.15 -5.29 22.76
CA GLY A 75 -18.20 -6.25 22.40
C GLY A 75 -18.38 -6.52 20.91
N SER A 76 -17.54 -5.95 20.03
CA SER A 76 -17.57 -6.19 18.57
C SER A 76 -17.59 -7.69 18.24
N TRP A 77 -16.85 -8.50 18.99
CA TRP A 77 -16.81 -9.95 18.76
C TRP A 77 -18.16 -10.62 19.03
N THR A 78 -18.83 -10.30 20.12
CA THR A 78 -20.17 -10.83 20.45
C THR A 78 -21.15 -10.48 19.34
N VAL A 79 -21.14 -9.24 18.88
CA VAL A 79 -21.97 -8.79 17.74
C VAL A 79 -21.67 -9.61 16.47
N LEU A 80 -20.41 -9.89 16.18
CA LEU A 80 -20.03 -10.71 15.03
C LEU A 80 -20.51 -12.16 15.13
N GLU A 81 -20.51 -12.75 16.32
CA GLU A 81 -21.04 -14.10 16.57
C GLU A 81 -22.54 -14.16 16.30
N GLU A 82 -23.29 -13.17 16.72
CA GLU A 82 -24.72 -13.04 16.44
C GLU A 82 -24.99 -12.84 14.94
N LEU A 83 -24.26 -11.95 14.29
CA LEU A 83 -24.42 -11.64 12.86
C LEU A 83 -24.09 -12.84 11.95
N ARG A 84 -23.17 -13.73 12.35
CA ARG A 84 -22.88 -14.97 11.62
C ARG A 84 -24.09 -15.89 11.48
N GLY A 85 -24.98 -15.91 12.48
CA GLY A 85 -26.24 -16.67 12.41
C GLY A 85 -27.22 -16.07 11.41
N ARG A 86 -27.18 -14.76 11.19
CA ARG A 86 -28.07 -14.03 10.29
C ARG A 86 -27.58 -13.94 8.84
N TYR A 87 -26.23 -13.83 8.65
CA TYR A 87 -25.61 -13.61 7.34
C TYR A 87 -24.68 -14.78 6.97
N PRO A 88 -25.13 -15.77 6.16
CA PRO A 88 -24.32 -16.94 5.80
C PRO A 88 -23.04 -16.60 5.03
N PHE A 89 -22.97 -15.42 4.38
CA PHE A 89 -21.81 -14.91 3.68
C PHE A 89 -20.78 -14.23 4.60
N LEU A 90 -21.08 -14.06 5.90
CA LEU A 90 -20.16 -13.49 6.89
C LEU A 90 -19.20 -14.55 7.42
N ARG A 91 -17.92 -14.24 7.36
CA ARG A 91 -16.85 -14.95 8.06
C ARG A 91 -16.20 -14.01 9.05
N ALA A 92 -16.15 -14.37 10.31
CA ALA A 92 -15.49 -13.59 11.35
C ALA A 92 -14.20 -14.27 11.80
N VAL A 93 -13.12 -13.51 11.90
CA VAL A 93 -11.81 -13.95 12.40
C VAL A 93 -11.37 -12.98 13.50
N ARG A 94 -10.76 -13.49 14.58
CA ARG A 94 -10.36 -12.66 15.72
C ARG A 94 -8.86 -12.74 15.98
N HIS A 95 -8.22 -11.58 16.18
CA HIS A 95 -6.89 -11.49 16.76
C HIS A 95 -7.00 -11.45 18.30
N ARG A 96 -6.11 -12.16 19.00
CA ARG A 96 -6.04 -12.12 20.47
C ARG A 96 -5.69 -10.74 21.01
N MET A 97 -4.96 -9.95 20.24
CA MET A 97 -4.53 -8.59 20.56
C MET A 97 -4.46 -7.76 19.29
N ARG A 98 -4.47 -6.44 19.43
CA ARG A 98 -4.34 -5.51 18.31
C ARG A 98 -3.02 -5.73 17.55
N ARG A 99 -3.10 -5.92 16.24
CA ARG A 99 -1.97 -6.11 15.32
C ARG A 99 -1.90 -5.03 14.24
N GLY A 100 -2.97 -4.29 14.02
CA GLY A 100 -3.07 -3.21 13.05
C GLY A 100 -3.71 -3.62 11.71
N ILE A 101 -4.05 -2.61 10.91
CA ILE A 101 -4.83 -2.78 9.67
C ILE A 101 -4.13 -3.71 8.67
N ALA A 102 -2.81 -3.60 8.53
CA ALA A 102 -2.05 -4.43 7.58
C ALA A 102 -2.14 -5.92 7.91
N ASP A 103 -1.97 -6.28 9.19
CA ASP A 103 -2.11 -7.65 9.64
C ASP A 103 -3.55 -8.16 9.57
N ALA A 104 -4.54 -7.28 9.85
CA ALA A 104 -5.95 -7.63 9.69
C ALA A 104 -6.29 -7.90 8.21
N LEU A 105 -5.79 -7.09 7.29
CA LEU A 105 -5.95 -7.34 5.85
C LEU A 105 -5.26 -8.63 5.41
N ARG A 106 -4.05 -8.90 5.90
CA ARG A 106 -3.35 -10.17 5.63
C ARG A 106 -4.13 -11.37 6.14
N THR A 107 -4.66 -11.29 7.37
CA THR A 107 -5.49 -12.34 7.94
C THR A 107 -6.76 -12.53 7.12
N GLY A 108 -7.44 -11.46 6.73
CA GLY A 108 -8.60 -11.49 5.84
C GLY A 108 -8.28 -12.15 4.51
N TYR A 109 -7.15 -11.78 3.90
CA TYR A 109 -6.66 -12.38 2.65
C TYR A 109 -6.47 -13.90 2.75
N LEU A 110 -5.81 -14.38 3.81
CA LEU A 110 -5.60 -15.82 4.02
C LEU A 110 -6.90 -16.63 4.16
N HIS A 111 -7.99 -15.98 4.56
CA HIS A 111 -9.32 -16.60 4.68
C HIS A 111 -10.22 -16.33 3.46
N ALA A 112 -9.80 -15.46 2.56
CA ALA A 112 -10.55 -15.08 1.36
C ALA A 112 -10.49 -16.18 0.30
N ARG A 113 -11.63 -16.41 -0.39
CA ARG A 113 -11.76 -17.37 -1.47
C ARG A 113 -12.08 -16.71 -2.81
N GLY A 114 -12.49 -15.43 -2.78
CA GLY A 114 -12.82 -14.66 -3.97
C GLY A 114 -11.60 -14.34 -4.83
N ARG A 115 -11.81 -14.24 -6.13
CA ARG A 115 -10.79 -13.81 -7.11
C ARG A 115 -10.57 -12.30 -7.11
N VAL A 116 -11.55 -11.53 -6.66
CA VAL A 116 -11.45 -10.09 -6.43
C VAL A 116 -11.53 -9.84 -4.93
N LEU A 117 -10.59 -9.06 -4.42
CA LEU A 117 -10.50 -8.66 -3.03
C LEU A 117 -10.88 -7.19 -2.90
N VAL A 118 -11.63 -6.85 -1.86
CA VAL A 118 -12.03 -5.46 -1.59
C VAL A 118 -11.62 -5.09 -0.18
N PHE A 119 -10.79 -4.07 -0.03
CA PHE A 119 -10.53 -3.45 1.27
C PHE A 119 -11.60 -2.42 1.59
N TYR A 120 -12.33 -2.64 2.66
CA TYR A 120 -13.42 -1.76 3.09
C TYR A 120 -13.42 -1.59 4.62
N PRO A 121 -13.33 -0.37 5.17
CA PRO A 121 -13.35 -0.15 6.62
C PRO A 121 -14.77 -0.29 7.18
N ALA A 122 -14.88 -0.76 8.44
CA ALA A 122 -16.16 -0.98 9.11
C ALA A 122 -16.88 0.30 9.59
N ASP A 123 -16.20 1.47 9.56
CA ASP A 123 -16.66 2.71 10.20
C ASP A 123 -17.75 3.48 9.44
N LEU A 124 -18.25 2.93 8.34
CA LEU A 124 -19.31 3.47 7.50
C LEU A 124 -19.04 4.86 6.92
N GLN A 125 -17.77 5.32 6.94
CA GLN A 125 -17.38 6.53 6.19
C GLN A 125 -17.47 6.30 4.68
N TYR A 126 -17.39 5.03 4.25
CA TYR A 126 -17.74 4.57 2.92
C TYR A 126 -18.86 3.55 3.05
N LYS A 127 -19.92 3.72 2.30
CA LYS A 127 -21.05 2.82 2.36
C LYS A 127 -20.85 1.60 1.45
N PRO A 128 -21.16 0.38 1.91
CA PRO A 128 -21.03 -0.86 1.13
C PRO A 128 -21.73 -0.84 -0.23
N GLU A 129 -22.71 0.05 -0.44
CA GLU A 129 -23.42 0.21 -1.71
C GLU A 129 -22.51 0.57 -2.91
N ASP A 130 -21.33 1.13 -2.65
CA ASP A 130 -20.34 1.44 -3.69
C ASP A 130 -19.46 0.23 -4.09
N ILE A 131 -19.49 -0.88 -3.33
CA ILE A 131 -18.63 -2.05 -3.59
C ILE A 131 -18.88 -2.65 -4.99
N PRO A 132 -20.11 -2.89 -5.46
CA PRO A 132 -20.33 -3.42 -6.79
C PRO A 132 -19.74 -2.55 -7.91
N ARG A 133 -19.75 -1.22 -7.75
CA ARG A 133 -19.14 -0.29 -8.70
C ARG A 133 -17.62 -0.37 -8.71
N LEU A 134 -17.01 -0.61 -7.54
CA LEU A 134 -15.55 -0.79 -7.42
C LEU A 134 -15.08 -2.08 -8.09
N VAL A 135 -15.84 -3.15 -8.00
CA VAL A 135 -15.42 -4.47 -8.52
C VAL A 135 -15.77 -4.69 -9.98
N ALA A 136 -16.77 -3.99 -10.51
CA ALA A 136 -17.23 -4.19 -11.89
C ALA A 136 -16.11 -4.09 -12.96
N PRO A 137 -15.22 -3.07 -12.97
CA PRO A 137 -14.15 -2.97 -13.95
C PRO A 137 -13.09 -4.07 -13.82
N ILE A 138 -12.98 -4.69 -12.64
CA ILE A 138 -12.05 -5.80 -12.42
C ILE A 138 -12.68 -7.11 -12.90
N LEU A 139 -13.96 -7.31 -12.62
CA LEU A 139 -14.69 -8.49 -13.06
C LEU A 139 -14.83 -8.55 -14.59
N SER A 140 -14.98 -7.39 -15.26
CA SER A 140 -14.96 -7.31 -16.74
C SER A 140 -13.56 -7.54 -17.33
N GLY A 141 -12.50 -7.49 -16.53
CA GLY A 141 -11.12 -7.69 -16.99
C GLY A 141 -10.44 -6.42 -17.52
N ASP A 142 -11.07 -5.24 -17.38
CA ASP A 142 -10.56 -3.99 -17.90
C ASP A 142 -9.31 -3.50 -17.13
N VAL A 143 -9.30 -3.72 -15.81
CA VAL A 143 -8.23 -3.28 -14.91
C VAL A 143 -7.93 -4.32 -13.83
N ASP A 144 -6.75 -4.21 -13.22
CA ASP A 144 -6.32 -5.10 -12.13
C ASP A 144 -6.69 -4.54 -10.75
N MET A 145 -6.81 -3.22 -10.63
CA MET A 145 -7.09 -2.53 -9.37
C MET A 145 -7.93 -1.27 -9.59
N VAL A 146 -8.91 -1.08 -8.72
CA VAL A 146 -9.74 0.12 -8.64
C VAL A 146 -9.58 0.75 -7.27
N THR A 147 -9.34 2.05 -7.19
CA THR A 147 -9.34 2.81 -5.93
C THR A 147 -10.47 3.82 -5.93
N GLY A 148 -11.09 4.04 -4.76
CA GLY A 148 -12.00 5.15 -4.58
C GLY A 148 -11.23 6.46 -4.41
N TYR A 149 -11.71 7.57 -4.96
CA TYR A 149 -11.27 8.89 -4.52
C TYR A 149 -12.39 9.62 -3.81
N LYS A 150 -12.04 10.24 -2.68
CA LYS A 150 -13.00 10.89 -1.77
C LYS A 150 -13.70 12.05 -2.44
N GLN A 151 -15.03 12.02 -2.44
CA GLN A 151 -15.87 13.18 -2.79
C GLN A 151 -16.51 13.76 -1.53
N GLY A 152 -16.67 15.10 -1.50
CA GLY A 152 -17.32 15.82 -0.42
C GLY A 152 -16.38 16.69 0.41
N LYS A 153 -16.96 17.35 1.44
CA LYS A 153 -16.22 18.17 2.41
C LYS A 153 -15.88 17.32 3.63
N TYR A 154 -14.61 17.27 4.03
CA TYR A 154 -14.15 16.57 5.24
C TYR A 154 -13.08 17.37 5.97
N GLU A 155 -13.02 17.23 7.30
CA GLU A 155 -12.23 18.08 8.20
C GLU A 155 -10.73 18.15 7.87
N LYS A 156 -10.14 17.08 7.36
CA LYS A 156 -8.68 17.00 7.08
C LYS A 156 -8.34 17.16 5.59
N ARG A 157 -9.19 17.81 4.81
CA ARG A 157 -9.03 17.95 3.35
C ARG A 157 -7.69 18.56 2.96
N PHE A 158 -7.26 19.63 3.63
CA PHE A 158 -6.00 20.32 3.32
C PHE A 158 -4.78 19.40 3.53
N VAL A 159 -4.70 18.74 4.69
CA VAL A 159 -3.59 17.80 4.99
C VAL A 159 -3.58 16.63 4.01
N SER A 160 -4.76 16.09 3.68
CA SER A 160 -4.91 15.03 2.69
C SER A 160 -4.48 15.49 1.30
N GLN A 161 -4.77 16.72 0.90
CA GLN A 161 -4.37 17.27 -0.40
C GLN A 161 -2.85 17.42 -0.52
N ILE A 162 -2.18 17.91 0.52
CA ILE A 162 -0.71 18.02 0.55
C ILE A 162 -0.08 16.62 0.45
N TYR A 163 -0.56 15.69 1.28
CA TYR A 163 -0.05 14.31 1.31
C TYR A 163 -0.25 13.61 -0.04
N ASN A 164 -1.45 13.69 -0.61
CA ASN A 164 -1.74 13.09 -1.91
C ASN A 164 -1.00 13.79 -3.06
N GLY A 165 -0.81 15.12 -2.98
CA GLY A 165 -0.01 15.88 -3.93
C GLY A 165 1.46 15.45 -3.94
N LEU A 166 2.07 15.32 -2.75
CA LEU A 166 3.42 14.84 -2.59
C LEU A 166 3.56 13.39 -3.08
N SER A 167 2.63 12.52 -2.70
CA SER A 167 2.61 11.11 -3.13
C SER A 167 2.50 10.97 -4.64
N ARG A 168 1.61 11.74 -5.30
CA ARG A 168 1.47 11.72 -6.76
C ARG A 168 2.76 12.11 -7.47
N LYS A 169 3.43 13.17 -6.98
CA LYS A 169 4.70 13.64 -7.53
C LYS A 169 5.81 12.60 -7.34
N LEU A 170 5.85 11.98 -6.17
CA LEU A 170 6.90 11.04 -5.79
C LEU A 170 6.78 9.71 -6.53
N PHE A 171 5.55 9.17 -6.63
CA PHE A 171 5.28 7.88 -7.28
C PHE A 171 4.86 8.01 -8.74
N GLN A 172 4.71 9.23 -9.27
CA GLN A 172 4.26 9.51 -10.64
C GLN A 172 2.93 8.82 -10.98
N LEU A 173 2.02 8.77 -10.00
CA LEU A 173 0.72 8.12 -10.15
C LEU A 173 -0.36 9.16 -10.50
N PRO A 174 -1.22 8.92 -11.48
CA PRO A 174 -2.33 9.81 -11.80
C PRO A 174 -3.58 9.59 -10.92
N VAL A 175 -3.47 8.85 -9.82
CA VAL A 175 -4.56 8.68 -8.85
C VAL A 175 -4.60 9.83 -7.85
N ARG A 176 -5.83 10.25 -7.48
CA ARG A 176 -6.07 11.40 -6.60
C ARG A 176 -5.96 11.07 -5.12
N ASP A 177 -6.25 9.82 -4.74
CA ASP A 177 -6.28 9.40 -3.33
C ASP A 177 -5.66 8.01 -3.15
N LEU A 178 -4.55 7.95 -2.41
CA LEU A 178 -3.88 6.70 -2.06
C LEU A 178 -4.49 6.01 -0.83
N ASN A 179 -5.24 6.75 -0.01
CA ASN A 179 -5.75 6.27 1.27
C ASN A 179 -7.27 6.16 1.28
N SER A 180 -7.82 5.42 0.32
CA SER A 180 -9.25 5.17 0.20
C SER A 180 -9.54 3.67 0.10
N VAL A 181 -10.81 3.31 -0.06
CA VAL A 181 -11.25 1.95 -0.36
C VAL A 181 -10.67 1.46 -1.67
N LYS A 182 -10.41 0.17 -1.76
CA LYS A 182 -9.73 -0.44 -2.91
C LYS A 182 -10.33 -1.79 -3.24
N ALA A 183 -10.50 -2.04 -4.53
CA ALA A 183 -10.77 -3.39 -5.05
C ALA A 183 -9.60 -3.80 -5.94
N TYR A 184 -9.20 -5.05 -5.92
CA TYR A 184 -8.06 -5.54 -6.68
C TYR A 184 -8.15 -7.05 -6.92
N ARG A 185 -7.53 -7.52 -7.99
CA ARG A 185 -7.36 -8.96 -8.24
C ARG A 185 -6.52 -9.60 -7.15
N ARG A 186 -6.74 -10.88 -6.88
CA ARG A 186 -5.97 -11.66 -5.91
C ARG A 186 -4.47 -11.60 -6.20
N GLU A 187 -4.08 -11.68 -7.47
CA GLU A 187 -2.68 -11.65 -7.92
C GLU A 187 -1.95 -10.36 -7.52
N VAL A 188 -2.67 -9.25 -7.38
CA VAL A 188 -2.10 -8.00 -6.85
C VAL A 188 -1.65 -8.18 -5.41
N MET A 189 -2.45 -8.90 -4.61
CA MET A 189 -2.11 -9.17 -3.20
C MET A 189 -0.94 -10.15 -3.06
N ASP A 190 -0.86 -11.15 -3.95
CA ASP A 190 0.25 -12.11 -4.00
C ASP A 190 1.57 -11.41 -4.32
N ALA A 191 1.51 -10.43 -5.21
CA ALA A 191 2.68 -9.69 -5.68
C ALA A 191 3.17 -8.62 -4.69
N ILE A 192 2.30 -8.11 -3.79
CA ILE A 192 2.63 -7.00 -2.89
C ILE A 192 3.02 -7.51 -1.50
N PRO A 193 4.24 -7.20 -0.99
CA PRO A 193 4.58 -7.50 0.39
C PRO A 193 3.77 -6.62 1.33
N ILE A 194 2.88 -7.23 2.12
CA ILE A 194 2.11 -6.49 3.15
C ILE A 194 3.01 -6.28 4.36
N ARG A 195 3.49 -5.06 4.52
CA ARG A 195 4.21 -4.61 5.71
C ARG A 195 3.29 -3.70 6.55
N PRO A 196 3.59 -3.49 7.84
CA PRO A 196 2.86 -2.52 8.65
C PRO A 196 2.76 -1.18 7.93
N ASP A 197 1.58 -0.56 7.97
CA ASP A 197 1.21 0.71 7.32
C ASP A 197 1.34 0.79 5.78
N TRP A 198 1.81 -0.24 5.09
CA TRP A 198 1.97 -0.29 3.62
C TRP A 198 0.64 -0.45 2.86
N HIS A 199 -0.46 -0.78 3.54
CA HIS A 199 -1.79 -0.82 2.93
C HIS A 199 -2.18 0.49 2.23
N ARG A 200 -1.58 1.62 2.63
CA ARG A 200 -1.79 2.94 2.00
C ARG A 200 -1.10 3.06 0.65
N TYR A 201 0.01 2.36 0.47
CA TYR A 201 0.87 2.45 -0.71
C TYR A 201 0.65 1.29 -1.70
N MET A 202 -0.35 0.42 -1.45
CA MET A 202 -0.68 -0.70 -2.33
C MET A 202 -0.79 -0.28 -3.80
N ILE A 203 -1.40 0.89 -4.06
CA ILE A 203 -1.55 1.44 -5.40
C ILE A 203 -0.19 1.71 -6.03
N ALA A 204 0.73 2.34 -5.31
CA ALA A 204 2.06 2.67 -5.80
C ALA A 204 2.88 1.41 -6.09
N VAL A 205 2.79 0.41 -5.20
CA VAL A 205 3.49 -0.86 -5.36
C VAL A 205 2.89 -1.67 -6.51
N ALA A 206 1.55 -1.72 -6.64
CA ALA A 206 0.87 -2.40 -7.74
C ALA A 206 1.26 -1.79 -9.10
N ALA A 207 1.19 -0.46 -9.22
CA ALA A 207 1.58 0.23 -10.46
C ALA A 207 3.06 0.01 -10.80
N ALA A 208 3.96 0.03 -9.81
CA ALA A 208 5.39 -0.25 -10.01
C ALA A 208 5.66 -1.68 -10.48
N GLN A 209 4.77 -2.62 -10.19
CA GLN A 209 4.81 -4.01 -10.68
C GLN A 209 4.10 -4.21 -12.03
N GLY A 210 3.53 -3.15 -12.60
CA GLY A 210 2.91 -3.20 -13.92
C GLY A 210 1.41 -3.50 -13.91
N PHE A 211 0.77 -3.58 -12.75
CA PHE A 211 -0.69 -3.73 -12.66
C PHE A 211 -1.38 -2.45 -13.12
N THR A 212 -2.50 -2.63 -13.81
CA THR A 212 -3.33 -1.51 -14.26
C THR A 212 -4.21 -1.02 -13.13
N VAL A 213 -4.19 0.30 -12.90
CA VAL A 213 -4.94 0.95 -11.81
C VAL A 213 -5.86 2.02 -12.38
N THR A 214 -7.09 2.09 -11.91
CA THR A 214 -8.02 3.19 -12.18
C THR A 214 -8.65 3.70 -10.89
N GLU A 215 -9.31 4.86 -10.96
CA GLU A 215 -10.01 5.43 -9.81
C GLU A 215 -11.46 5.76 -10.16
N ILE A 216 -12.34 5.59 -9.18
CA ILE A 216 -13.73 6.01 -9.27
C ILE A 216 -14.10 6.94 -8.11
N PRO A 217 -15.04 7.88 -8.31
CA PRO A 217 -15.51 8.74 -7.22
C PRO A 217 -16.32 7.93 -6.21
N VAL A 218 -15.98 8.09 -4.91
CA VAL A 218 -16.72 7.47 -3.81
C VAL A 218 -17.08 8.55 -2.78
N PRO A 219 -18.37 8.71 -2.44
CA PRO A 219 -18.80 9.65 -1.42
C PRO A 219 -18.16 9.33 -0.07
N LEU A 220 -17.69 10.35 0.63
CA LEU A 220 -17.22 10.22 2.01
C LEU A 220 -18.27 10.79 2.95
N TYR A 221 -18.78 9.94 3.82
CA TYR A 221 -19.78 10.30 4.82
C TYR A 221 -19.14 10.63 6.18
N ALA A 222 -19.89 11.30 7.03
CA ALA A 222 -19.53 11.39 8.44
C ALA A 222 -19.51 9.96 9.04
N ARG A 223 -18.59 9.72 9.97
CA ARG A 223 -18.52 8.44 10.68
C ARG A 223 -19.83 8.21 11.41
N HIS A 224 -20.39 7.01 11.31
CA HIS A 224 -21.66 6.66 11.95
C HIS A 224 -21.51 6.62 13.47
N ALA A 225 -20.49 5.92 13.98
CA ALA A 225 -20.17 5.84 15.39
C ALA A 225 -18.64 5.79 15.62
N GLY A 226 -18.20 6.03 16.87
CA GLY A 226 -16.81 5.94 17.28
C GLY A 226 -15.99 7.24 17.05
N ARG A 227 -14.71 7.22 17.49
CA ARG A 227 -13.78 8.35 17.38
C ARG A 227 -12.63 8.07 16.42
N SER A 228 -12.16 9.12 15.73
CA SER A 228 -10.99 9.02 14.86
C SER A 228 -9.75 8.58 15.65
N LYS A 229 -9.18 7.45 15.29
CA LYS A 229 -7.93 6.91 15.89
C LYS A 229 -6.66 7.56 15.30
N PHE A 230 -6.82 8.55 14.38
CA PHE A 230 -5.72 9.26 13.72
C PHE A 230 -5.48 10.64 14.34
N GLY A 231 -4.40 10.74 15.16
CA GLY A 231 -3.88 12.01 15.67
C GLY A 231 -2.92 12.71 14.68
N LEU A 232 -2.73 14.04 14.85
CA LEU A 232 -1.80 14.85 14.05
C LEU A 232 -0.33 14.38 14.18
N GLY A 233 0.05 13.78 15.31
CA GLY A 233 1.40 13.23 15.53
C GLY A 233 1.81 12.09 14.57
N ARG A 234 0.89 11.53 13.79
CA ARG A 234 1.18 10.51 12.77
C ARG A 234 1.57 11.09 11.40
N ILE A 235 1.47 12.39 11.20
CA ILE A 235 1.82 13.02 9.90
C ILE A 235 3.31 12.84 9.59
N PRO A 236 4.27 13.13 10.52
CA PRO A 236 5.69 12.90 10.25
C PRO A 236 6.00 11.43 9.94
N ILE A 237 5.39 10.50 10.67
CA ILE A 237 5.56 9.06 10.45
C ILE A 237 5.06 8.69 9.03
N GLY A 238 3.91 9.20 8.62
CA GLY A 238 3.39 8.97 7.27
C GLY A 238 4.30 9.51 6.15
N VAL A 239 4.99 10.62 6.38
CA VAL A 239 5.99 11.15 5.41
C VAL A 239 7.23 10.25 5.37
N LEU A 240 7.73 9.78 6.52
CA LEU A 240 8.84 8.84 6.57
C LEU A 240 8.50 7.51 5.90
N ASP A 241 7.29 6.98 6.12
CA ASP A 241 6.80 5.79 5.44
C ASP A 241 6.75 5.99 3.92
N MET A 242 6.27 7.15 3.49
CA MET A 242 6.22 7.51 2.06
C MET A 242 7.61 7.52 1.43
N LEU A 243 8.60 8.12 2.11
CA LEU A 243 10.00 8.14 1.67
C LEU A 243 10.58 6.72 1.65
N ALA A 244 10.29 5.90 2.66
CA ALA A 244 10.74 4.51 2.71
C ALA A 244 10.20 3.68 1.56
N VAL A 245 8.90 3.79 1.24
CA VAL A 245 8.29 3.11 0.10
C VAL A 245 8.86 3.61 -1.22
N TRP A 246 8.99 4.92 -1.39
CA TRP A 246 9.60 5.51 -2.58
C TRP A 246 11.04 5.00 -2.78
N PHE A 247 11.82 5.00 -1.71
CA PHE A 247 13.20 4.50 -1.72
C PHE A 247 13.23 3.02 -2.12
N GLU A 248 12.37 2.19 -1.53
CA GLU A 248 12.30 0.76 -1.87
C GLU A 248 11.90 0.53 -3.34
N LEU A 249 10.93 1.28 -3.85
CA LEU A 249 10.51 1.16 -5.26
C LEU A 249 11.57 1.66 -6.24
N ARG A 250 12.33 2.70 -5.88
CA ARG A 250 13.31 3.35 -6.77
C ARG A 250 14.70 2.71 -6.72
N PHE A 251 15.15 2.36 -5.52
CA PHE A 251 16.52 1.91 -5.24
C PHE A 251 16.60 0.55 -4.56
N GLY A 252 15.48 -0.05 -4.18
CA GLY A 252 15.46 -1.31 -3.43
C GLY A 252 16.10 -2.51 -4.14
N GLN A 253 16.24 -2.42 -5.47
CA GLN A 253 16.94 -3.44 -6.27
C GLN A 253 18.40 -3.09 -6.55
N LYS A 254 18.80 -1.82 -6.43
CA LYS A 254 20.16 -1.31 -6.73
C LYS A 254 20.55 -0.20 -5.75
N PRO A 255 20.67 -0.48 -4.44
CA PRO A 255 21.02 0.52 -3.43
C PRO A 255 22.40 1.14 -3.65
N LEU A 256 23.34 0.36 -4.20
CA LEU A 256 24.69 0.80 -4.53
C LEU A 256 24.69 1.99 -5.50
N LEU A 257 23.69 2.04 -6.40
CA LEU A 257 23.59 3.12 -7.38
C LEU A 257 23.35 4.49 -6.71
N LEU A 258 22.64 4.55 -5.60
CA LEU A 258 22.42 5.78 -4.83
C LEU A 258 23.57 6.03 -3.85
N PHE A 259 23.72 5.12 -2.89
CA PHE A 259 24.65 5.32 -1.78
C PHE A 259 26.10 5.16 -2.22
N GLY A 260 26.40 4.21 -3.13
CA GLY A 260 27.73 3.96 -3.62
C GLY A 260 28.24 5.12 -4.47
N VAL A 261 27.45 5.60 -5.44
CA VAL A 261 27.85 6.73 -6.29
C VAL A 261 28.03 8.00 -5.46
N LEU A 262 27.03 8.32 -4.61
CA LEU A 262 27.11 9.51 -3.74
C LEU A 262 28.30 9.42 -2.78
N GLY A 263 28.54 8.25 -2.18
CA GLY A 263 29.65 8.01 -1.27
C GLY A 263 31.00 8.12 -1.97
N ALA A 264 31.15 7.50 -3.14
CA ALA A 264 32.39 7.59 -3.94
C ALA A 264 32.68 9.03 -4.38
N MET A 265 31.68 9.77 -4.83
CA MET A 265 31.84 11.19 -5.21
C MET A 265 32.27 12.04 -4.00
N LEU A 266 31.63 11.87 -2.85
CA LEU A 266 31.95 12.64 -1.66
C LEU A 266 33.38 12.32 -1.15
N ALA A 267 33.75 11.04 -1.14
CA ALA A 267 35.10 10.60 -0.80
C ALA A 267 36.15 11.17 -1.78
N ALA A 268 35.89 11.11 -3.09
CA ALA A 268 36.78 11.66 -4.10
C ALA A 268 36.95 13.17 -3.96
N ILE A 269 35.90 13.93 -3.71
CA ILE A 269 35.95 15.37 -3.43
C ILE A 269 36.80 15.62 -2.19
N GLY A 270 36.62 14.85 -1.11
CA GLY A 270 37.42 14.96 0.08
C GLY A 270 38.90 14.69 -0.15
N VAL A 271 39.24 13.62 -0.90
CA VAL A 271 40.64 13.29 -1.25
C VAL A 271 41.27 14.39 -2.11
N LEU A 272 40.58 14.87 -3.15
CA LEU A 272 41.07 15.94 -4.01
C LEU A 272 41.33 17.26 -3.23
N ALA A 273 40.37 17.63 -2.38
CA ALA A 273 40.50 18.79 -1.50
C ALA A 273 41.69 18.62 -0.52
N GLY A 274 41.86 17.41 0.06
CA GLY A 274 42.97 17.09 0.92
C GLY A 274 44.33 17.22 0.21
N LEU A 275 44.47 16.66 -0.99
CA LEU A 275 45.67 16.77 -1.80
C LEU A 275 45.99 18.25 -2.14
N THR A 276 44.97 19.04 -2.48
CA THR A 276 45.09 20.47 -2.70
C THR A 276 45.61 21.21 -1.48
N LEU A 277 45.07 20.94 -0.30
CA LEU A 277 45.51 21.54 0.98
C LEU A 277 46.94 21.16 1.33
N VAL A 278 47.34 19.91 1.09
CA VAL A 278 48.74 19.48 1.25
C VAL A 278 49.65 20.26 0.34
N GLY A 279 49.30 20.44 -0.95
CA GLY A 279 50.05 21.27 -1.90
C GLY A 279 50.18 22.72 -1.41
N ILE A 280 49.09 23.35 -0.98
CA ILE A 280 49.10 24.72 -0.45
C ILE A 280 50.02 24.80 0.80
N ARG A 281 49.99 23.83 1.66
CA ARG A 281 50.85 23.77 2.85
C ARG A 281 52.34 23.70 2.49
N ILE A 282 52.69 22.91 1.47
CA ILE A 282 54.09 22.74 1.02
C ILE A 282 54.59 24.01 0.30
N PHE A 283 53.80 24.56 -0.61
CA PHE A 283 54.27 25.65 -1.47
C PHE A 283 54.04 27.06 -0.90
N ALA A 284 52.94 27.25 -0.14
CA ALA A 284 52.55 28.56 0.40
C ALA A 284 52.79 28.69 1.92
N GLY A 285 53.13 27.60 2.60
CA GLY A 285 53.54 27.62 4.02
C GLY A 285 52.36 27.80 5.03
N PHE A 286 51.12 27.94 4.57
CA PHE A 286 49.99 28.11 5.46
C PHE A 286 48.99 26.94 5.34
N GLY A 287 48.15 26.73 6.39
CA GLY A 287 47.11 25.74 6.41
C GLY A 287 45.93 26.22 7.28
N TYR A 288 44.69 25.82 6.90
CA TYR A 288 43.49 26.19 7.60
C TYR A 288 42.80 24.95 8.20
N ARG A 289 42.92 24.78 9.53
CA ARG A 289 42.44 23.59 10.25
C ARG A 289 41.00 23.22 9.95
N PRO A 290 40.00 24.13 9.93
CA PRO A 290 38.62 23.78 9.63
C PRO A 290 38.42 23.13 8.26
N LEU A 291 39.27 23.43 7.26
CA LEU A 291 39.19 22.76 5.96
C LEU A 291 39.73 21.33 6.03
N ILE A 292 40.73 21.06 6.88
CA ILE A 292 41.23 19.69 7.12
C ILE A 292 40.12 18.83 7.75
N ASP A 293 39.44 19.37 8.75
CA ASP A 293 38.32 18.67 9.40
C ASP A 293 37.18 18.36 8.42
N LEU A 294 36.86 19.31 7.52
CA LEU A 294 35.86 19.10 6.46
C LEU A 294 36.30 18.01 5.47
N VAL A 295 37.59 17.98 5.08
CA VAL A 295 38.15 16.92 4.22
C VAL A 295 38.01 15.56 4.87
N VAL A 296 38.40 15.44 6.15
CA VAL A 296 38.26 14.19 6.92
C VAL A 296 36.79 13.76 7.00
N LEU A 297 35.91 14.72 7.27
CA LEU A 297 34.46 14.44 7.32
C LEU A 297 33.94 13.93 5.97
N CYS A 298 34.32 14.56 4.86
CA CYS A 298 33.90 14.14 3.52
C CYS A 298 34.38 12.71 3.19
N VAL A 299 35.63 12.38 3.52
CA VAL A 299 36.19 11.05 3.27
C VAL A 299 35.50 10.01 4.13
N ILE A 300 35.32 10.27 5.43
CA ILE A 300 34.67 9.33 6.34
C ILE A 300 33.22 9.10 5.91
N VAL A 301 32.42 10.16 5.75
CA VAL A 301 31.01 10.06 5.37
C VAL A 301 30.87 9.40 3.99
N GLY A 302 31.71 9.78 3.03
CA GLY A 302 31.75 9.16 1.70
C GLY A 302 32.02 7.66 1.76
N THR A 303 33.00 7.24 2.56
CA THR A 303 33.32 5.81 2.74
C THR A 303 32.17 5.06 3.43
N VAL A 304 31.57 5.62 4.46
CA VAL A 304 30.42 5.02 5.15
C VAL A 304 29.23 4.85 4.21
N LEU A 305 28.92 5.85 3.41
CA LEU A 305 27.85 5.76 2.41
C LEU A 305 28.15 4.68 1.36
N PHE A 306 29.40 4.62 0.87
CA PHE A 306 29.81 3.63 -0.12
C PHE A 306 29.68 2.20 0.42
N VAL A 307 30.21 1.94 1.62
CA VAL A 307 30.09 0.64 2.29
C VAL A 307 28.61 0.30 2.57
N GLY A 308 27.81 1.28 3.02
CA GLY A 308 26.35 1.11 3.18
C GLY A 308 25.67 0.73 1.87
N GLY A 309 26.10 1.30 0.75
CA GLY A 309 25.63 0.92 -0.60
C GLY A 309 25.97 -0.53 -0.96
N LEU A 310 27.19 -0.99 -0.68
CA LEU A 310 27.61 -2.38 -0.90
C LEU A 310 26.78 -3.37 -0.06
N VAL A 311 26.60 -3.09 1.23
CA VAL A 311 25.78 -3.91 2.12
C VAL A 311 24.33 -3.96 1.63
N GLY A 312 23.78 -2.81 1.22
CA GLY A 312 22.45 -2.74 0.62
C GLY A 312 22.31 -3.61 -0.63
N GLU A 313 23.32 -3.61 -1.51
CA GLU A 313 23.34 -4.43 -2.73
C GLU A 313 23.36 -5.93 -2.42
N MET A 314 24.16 -6.34 -1.42
CA MET A 314 24.18 -7.73 -0.95
C MET A 314 22.81 -8.18 -0.41
N ILE A 315 22.13 -7.31 0.37
CA ILE A 315 20.77 -7.58 0.87
C ILE A 315 19.77 -7.66 -0.30
N ALA A 316 19.88 -6.81 -1.30
CA ALA A 316 19.03 -6.83 -2.48
C ALA A 316 19.20 -8.12 -3.28
N ALA A 317 20.44 -8.60 -3.46
CA ALA A 317 20.75 -9.86 -4.10
C ALA A 317 20.15 -11.07 -3.35
N GLN A 318 20.31 -11.12 -2.02
CA GLN A 318 19.71 -12.17 -1.19
C GLN A 318 18.17 -12.19 -1.28
N ARG A 319 17.54 -11.02 -1.28
CA ARG A 319 16.08 -10.91 -1.46
C ARG A 319 15.63 -11.41 -2.85
N ALA A 320 16.44 -11.20 -3.89
CA ALA A 320 16.14 -11.70 -5.23
C ALA A 320 16.21 -13.22 -5.29
N GLU A 321 17.23 -13.81 -4.66
CA GLU A 321 17.39 -15.27 -4.55
C GLU A 321 16.21 -15.92 -3.78
N VAL A 322 15.82 -15.35 -2.64
CA VAL A 322 14.67 -15.86 -1.87
C VAL A 322 13.37 -15.79 -2.68
N ARG A 323 13.17 -14.75 -3.49
CA ARG A 323 11.99 -14.66 -4.37
C ARG A 323 12.00 -15.73 -5.45
N GLU A 324 13.16 -15.99 -6.05
CA GLU A 324 13.31 -17.02 -7.06
C GLU A 324 13.07 -18.44 -6.49
N LEU A 325 13.60 -18.72 -5.28
CA LEU A 325 13.35 -19.99 -4.59
C LEU A 325 11.86 -20.20 -4.28
N ARG A 326 11.17 -19.15 -3.82
CA ARG A 326 9.72 -19.22 -3.60
C ARG A 326 8.97 -19.53 -4.89
N ARG A 327 9.31 -18.84 -5.99
CA ARG A 327 8.68 -19.07 -7.28
C ARG A 327 8.83 -20.52 -7.73
N ARG A 328 10.03 -21.10 -7.58
CA ARG A 328 10.29 -22.51 -7.91
C ARG A 328 9.50 -23.48 -7.03
N LEU A 329 9.34 -23.17 -5.74
CA LEU A 329 8.50 -23.98 -4.84
C LEU A 329 7.04 -23.96 -5.28
N ASP A 330 6.49 -22.77 -5.59
CA ASP A 330 5.12 -22.62 -6.08
C ASP A 330 4.88 -23.35 -7.44
N GLU A 331 5.93 -23.49 -8.28
CA GLU A 331 5.88 -24.24 -9.54
C GLU A 331 5.89 -25.77 -9.32
N VAL A 332 6.50 -26.25 -8.24
CA VAL A 332 6.56 -27.69 -7.88
C VAL A 332 5.27 -28.14 -7.18
N GLU A 333 4.59 -27.23 -6.46
CA GLU A 333 3.33 -27.52 -5.76
C GLU A 333 2.08 -27.49 -6.67
N ARG A 334 2.22 -27.01 -7.91
CA ARG A 334 1.17 -27.01 -8.95
C ARG A 334 1.24 -28.24 -9.84
#